data_7222c0d6e0604493d429778a9ea58d01
#
_entry.id   7222c0d6e0604493d429778a9ea58d01
#
_cell.length_a   1.000
_cell.length_b   1.000
_cell.length_c   1.000
_cell.angle_alpha   90.00
_cell.angle_beta   90.00
_cell.angle_gamma   90.00
#
_symmetry.space_group_name_H-M   'P 1'
#
loop_
_entity.id
_entity.type
_entity.pdbx_description
1 polymer ?
#
loop_
_entity_poly.entity_id
_entity_poly.type
_entity_poly.pdbx_seq_one_letter_code
_entity_poly.pdbx_strand_id
1 'polypeptide(L)'
;MTVGRTKGQTIENGGWLFISHTQKISDKFDILADVQLRTADQYRYWQNLLARTALNYNLSKKHSMALGYAYLGGREKTDEGLEYSNENRIYQQYQFAFEHGRKEFSIRGRFEQRFVKEKELNFSQRARVFASIQAPIAANKDFSRGLYLKLQDELFLNVQHKEKVNGSIFDQNRPYAALGFRASKKLDFETGYLRWLQRESDGDVTRHIMQFVITTNF
;
A
#
# COMPACT_ATOMS: atom_id res chain seq x y z
N MET A 1 32.81 -15.73 24.90
CA MET A 1 32.85 -14.68 23.86
C MET A 1 31.82 -15.03 22.78
N THR A 2 30.64 -14.49 22.86
CA THR A 2 29.59 -14.65 21.83
C THR A 2 29.89 -13.65 20.72
N VAL A 3 30.36 -14.15 19.59
CA VAL A 3 30.51 -13.35 18.37
C VAL A 3 29.10 -12.97 17.92
N GLY A 4 28.72 -11.72 18.13
CA GLY A 4 27.48 -11.17 17.59
C GLY A 4 27.52 -11.27 16.07
N ARG A 5 26.70 -12.12 15.48
CA ARG A 5 26.42 -12.11 14.03
C ARG A 5 25.76 -10.77 13.72
N THR A 6 26.49 -9.88 13.11
CA THR A 6 25.91 -8.73 12.38
C THR A 6 25.08 -9.33 11.24
N LYS A 7 23.75 -9.40 11.42
CA LYS A 7 22.86 -9.76 10.33
C LYS A 7 22.91 -8.64 9.30
N GLY A 8 23.40 -8.94 8.13
CA GLY A 8 23.42 -8.03 7.00
C GLY A 8 22.01 -7.67 6.55
N GLN A 9 21.85 -6.49 5.99
CA GLN A 9 20.60 -6.07 5.37
C GLN A 9 20.23 -7.04 4.23
N THR A 10 19.10 -7.72 4.34
CA THR A 10 18.60 -8.58 3.26
C THR A 10 18.00 -7.73 2.14
N ILE A 11 18.40 -7.99 0.90
CA ILE A 11 17.90 -7.30 -0.30
C ILE A 11 17.12 -8.30 -1.15
N GLU A 12 15.88 -7.99 -1.45
CA GLU A 12 14.98 -8.81 -2.26
C GLU A 12 14.40 -8.01 -3.42
N ASN A 13 14.05 -8.71 -4.50
CA ASN A 13 13.38 -8.12 -5.66
C ASN A 13 12.01 -8.79 -5.86
N GLY A 14 11.02 -8.00 -6.26
CA GLY A 14 9.68 -8.50 -6.53
C GLY A 14 8.87 -7.59 -7.44
N GLY A 15 7.69 -8.05 -7.79
CA GLY A 15 6.73 -7.31 -8.61
C GLY A 15 5.35 -7.27 -7.98
N TRP A 16 4.67 -6.13 -8.11
CA TRP A 16 3.31 -5.95 -7.66
C TRP A 16 2.41 -5.54 -8.82
N LEU A 17 1.30 -6.22 -8.96
CA LEU A 17 0.16 -5.75 -9.75
C LEU A 17 -0.89 -5.20 -8.79
N PHE A 18 -1.26 -3.94 -8.96
CA PHE A 18 -2.23 -3.23 -8.13
C PHE A 18 -3.39 -2.73 -9.00
N ILE A 19 -4.59 -3.21 -8.76
CA ILE A 19 -5.82 -2.75 -9.41
C ILE A 19 -6.64 -2.05 -8.34
N SER A 20 -6.97 -0.78 -8.57
CA SER A 20 -7.76 0.07 -7.66
C SER A 20 -9.01 0.56 -8.38
N HIS A 21 -10.14 0.51 -7.69
CA HIS A 21 -11.43 0.93 -8.20
C HIS A 21 -12.14 1.82 -7.19
N THR A 22 -12.68 2.93 -7.69
CA THR A 22 -13.62 3.78 -6.94
C THR A 22 -14.94 3.79 -7.70
N GLN A 23 -16.02 3.38 -7.02
CA GLN A 23 -17.38 3.44 -7.53
C GLN A 23 -18.15 4.52 -6.78
N LYS A 24 -18.53 5.58 -7.47
CA LYS A 24 -19.43 6.60 -6.91
C LYS A 24 -20.83 6.00 -6.76
N ILE A 25 -21.39 6.08 -5.54
CA ILE A 25 -22.76 5.65 -5.23
C ILE A 25 -23.69 6.85 -5.15
N SER A 26 -23.19 7.93 -4.56
CA SER A 26 -23.92 9.21 -4.45
C SER A 26 -22.91 10.36 -4.33
N ASP A 27 -23.40 11.59 -4.15
CA ASP A 27 -22.49 12.72 -3.92
C ASP A 27 -21.72 12.63 -2.61
N LYS A 28 -22.23 11.85 -1.65
CA LYS A 28 -21.59 11.67 -0.33
C LYS A 28 -20.93 10.33 -0.15
N PHE A 29 -21.23 9.31 -0.94
CA PHE A 29 -20.75 7.96 -0.72
C PHE A 29 -20.11 7.35 -1.96
N ASP A 30 -18.94 6.74 -1.76
CA ASP A 30 -18.26 5.91 -2.74
C ASP A 30 -17.93 4.55 -2.13
N ILE A 31 -17.83 3.52 -2.97
CA ILE A 31 -17.18 2.27 -2.62
C ILE A 31 -15.75 2.31 -3.18
N LEU A 32 -14.79 2.07 -2.29
CA LEU A 32 -13.40 1.86 -2.66
C LEU A 32 -13.12 0.36 -2.65
N ALA A 33 -12.51 -0.15 -3.70
CA ALA A 33 -12.08 -1.54 -3.77
C ALA A 33 -10.69 -1.62 -4.39
N ASP A 34 -9.85 -2.52 -3.91
CA ASP A 34 -8.58 -2.80 -4.57
C ASP A 34 -8.10 -4.23 -4.34
N VAL A 35 -7.31 -4.69 -5.30
CA VAL A 35 -6.63 -5.99 -5.24
C VAL A 35 -5.16 -5.78 -5.60
N GLN A 36 -4.29 -6.42 -4.83
CA GLN A 36 -2.85 -6.45 -5.11
C GLN A 36 -2.35 -7.90 -5.15
N LEU A 37 -1.70 -8.24 -6.24
CA LEU A 37 -0.94 -9.47 -6.38
C LEU A 37 0.54 -9.12 -6.23
N ARG A 38 1.25 -9.84 -5.36
CA ARG A 38 2.65 -9.57 -5.04
C ARG A 38 3.48 -10.81 -5.23
N THR A 39 4.61 -10.68 -5.92
CA THR A 39 5.61 -11.74 -6.07
C THR A 39 6.82 -11.48 -5.19
N ALA A 40 7.55 -12.54 -4.88
CA ALA A 40 8.83 -12.50 -4.17
C ALA A 40 9.87 -13.40 -4.88
N ASP A 41 11.07 -13.51 -4.31
CA ASP A 41 12.18 -14.34 -4.76
C ASP A 41 12.44 -14.16 -6.28
N GLN A 42 12.73 -12.90 -6.68
CA GLN A 42 12.99 -12.55 -8.07
C GLN A 42 11.85 -12.95 -9.03
N TYR A 43 10.61 -12.69 -8.61
CA TYR A 43 9.37 -12.97 -9.37
C TYR A 43 9.02 -14.47 -9.51
N ARG A 44 9.67 -15.37 -8.76
CA ARG A 44 9.51 -16.82 -8.96
C ARG A 44 8.20 -17.39 -8.41
N TYR A 45 7.58 -16.74 -7.42
CA TYR A 45 6.31 -17.20 -6.87
C TYR A 45 5.41 -16.06 -6.38
N TRP A 46 4.13 -16.33 -6.29
CA TRP A 46 3.14 -15.43 -5.70
C TRP A 46 3.27 -15.46 -4.17
N GLN A 47 3.65 -14.34 -3.59
CA GLN A 47 3.84 -14.22 -2.14
C GLN A 47 2.55 -13.81 -1.44
N ASN A 48 1.86 -12.77 -1.93
CA ASN A 48 0.68 -12.27 -1.28
C ASN A 48 -0.44 -11.91 -2.26
N LEU A 49 -1.67 -12.17 -1.82
CA LEU A 49 -2.88 -11.59 -2.35
C LEU A 49 -3.47 -10.67 -1.28
N LEU A 50 -3.59 -9.39 -1.58
CA LEU A 50 -4.28 -8.41 -0.73
C LEU A 50 -5.54 -7.94 -1.46
N ALA A 51 -6.71 -8.08 -0.82
CA ALA A 51 -7.98 -7.54 -1.28
C ALA A 51 -8.53 -6.58 -0.21
N ARG A 52 -9.02 -5.41 -0.63
CA ARG A 52 -9.60 -4.41 0.27
C ARG A 52 -10.89 -3.86 -0.29
N THR A 53 -11.81 -3.51 0.63
CA THR A 53 -13.00 -2.73 0.32
C THR A 53 -13.28 -1.74 1.42
N ALA A 54 -13.91 -0.61 1.09
CA ALA A 54 -14.33 0.37 2.08
C ALA A 54 -15.55 1.16 1.60
N LEU A 55 -16.37 1.57 2.55
CA LEU A 55 -17.35 2.62 2.36
C LEU A 55 -16.69 3.97 2.68
N ASN A 56 -16.62 4.84 1.70
CA ASN A 56 -16.08 6.19 1.81
C ASN A 56 -17.20 7.21 1.93
N TYR A 57 -17.06 8.16 2.86
CA TYR A 57 -17.95 9.29 3.04
C TYR A 57 -17.22 10.58 2.69
N ASN A 58 -17.75 11.32 1.71
CA ASN A 58 -17.23 12.60 1.23
C ASN A 58 -17.73 13.74 2.13
N LEU A 59 -16.90 14.22 3.06
CA LEU A 59 -17.18 15.38 3.91
C LEU A 59 -17.23 16.66 3.07
N SER A 60 -16.36 16.75 2.07
CA SER A 60 -16.29 17.84 1.09
C SER A 60 -15.58 17.34 -0.17
N LYS A 61 -15.41 18.23 -1.17
CA LYS A 61 -14.62 17.92 -2.38
C LYS A 61 -13.15 17.57 -2.10
N LYS A 62 -12.63 17.93 -0.91
CA LYS A 62 -11.22 17.72 -0.54
C LYS A 62 -11.03 16.71 0.58
N HIS A 63 -12.05 16.46 1.39
CA HIS A 63 -11.96 15.68 2.62
C HIS A 63 -12.90 14.50 2.58
N SER A 64 -12.39 13.32 2.87
CA SER A 64 -13.21 12.12 3.01
C SER A 64 -12.74 11.23 4.16
N MET A 65 -13.65 10.40 4.64
CA MET A 65 -13.39 9.38 5.66
C MET A 65 -13.89 8.03 5.15
N ALA A 66 -13.19 6.96 5.48
CA ALA A 66 -13.62 5.62 5.09
C ALA A 66 -13.50 4.64 6.25
N LEU A 67 -14.43 3.69 6.27
CA LEU A 67 -14.37 2.47 7.07
C LEU A 67 -14.23 1.30 6.12
N GLY A 68 -13.23 0.46 6.32
CA GLY A 68 -12.93 -0.61 5.39
C GLY A 68 -12.45 -1.89 6.04
N TYR A 69 -12.44 -2.91 5.21
CA TYR A 69 -11.94 -4.25 5.52
C TYR A 69 -10.86 -4.65 4.50
N ALA A 70 -9.85 -5.36 4.97
CA ALA A 70 -8.81 -5.93 4.13
C ALA A 70 -8.54 -7.38 4.51
N TYR A 71 -8.37 -8.21 3.49
CA TYR A 71 -7.87 -9.57 3.59
C TYR A 71 -6.49 -9.65 2.94
N LEU A 72 -5.53 -10.23 3.64
CA LEU A 72 -4.20 -10.53 3.13
C LEU A 72 -3.94 -12.03 3.28
N GLY A 73 -3.89 -12.77 2.17
CA GLY A 73 -3.39 -14.14 2.11
C GLY A 73 -1.90 -14.11 1.77
N GLY A 74 -1.09 -14.76 2.60
CA GLY A 74 0.36 -14.83 2.46
C GLY A 74 0.85 -16.25 2.22
N ARG A 75 1.98 -16.35 1.52
CA ARG A 75 2.79 -17.58 1.38
C ARG A 75 4.23 -17.22 1.68
N GLU A 76 4.87 -18.01 2.49
CA GLU A 76 6.29 -17.88 2.80
C GLU A 76 7.01 -19.19 2.48
N LYS A 77 8.14 -19.08 1.81
CA LYS A 77 8.98 -20.23 1.49
C LYS A 77 9.94 -20.45 2.64
N THR A 78 9.79 -21.58 3.32
CA THR A 78 10.69 -22.05 4.39
C THR A 78 11.51 -23.26 3.91
N ASP A 79 12.44 -23.70 4.70
CA ASP A 79 13.21 -24.93 4.42
C ASP A 79 12.31 -26.19 4.42
N GLU A 80 11.16 -26.14 5.11
CA GLU A 80 10.17 -27.22 5.20
C GLU A 80 9.12 -27.18 4.09
N GLY A 81 9.09 -26.10 3.25
CA GLY A 81 8.14 -25.92 2.15
C GLY A 81 7.46 -24.56 2.15
N LEU A 82 6.21 -24.50 1.69
CA LEU A 82 5.40 -23.28 1.68
C LEU A 82 4.50 -23.22 2.94
N GLU A 83 4.74 -22.23 3.77
CA GLU A 83 3.84 -21.87 4.87
C GLU A 83 2.80 -20.87 4.41
N TYR A 84 1.58 -20.98 4.95
CA TYR A 84 0.46 -20.10 4.60
C TYR A 84 0.05 -19.30 5.84
N SER A 85 -0.13 -18.00 5.62
CA SER A 85 -0.67 -17.10 6.63
C SER A 85 -1.88 -16.34 6.08
N ASN A 86 -2.77 -15.90 6.96
CA ASN A 86 -3.79 -14.96 6.57
C ASN A 86 -3.94 -13.86 7.62
N GLU A 87 -4.29 -12.68 7.15
CA GLU A 87 -4.50 -11.53 7.98
C GLU A 87 -5.78 -10.82 7.57
N ASN A 88 -6.64 -10.58 8.55
CA ASN A 88 -7.84 -9.78 8.42
C ASN A 88 -7.60 -8.42 9.08
N ARG A 89 -8.05 -7.34 8.45
CA ARG A 89 -7.92 -5.99 8.96
C ARG A 89 -9.24 -5.25 8.89
N ILE A 90 -9.56 -4.53 9.95
CA ILE A 90 -10.54 -3.45 9.91
C ILE A 90 -9.74 -2.15 9.92
N TYR A 91 -10.14 -1.16 9.13
CA TYR A 91 -9.42 0.10 9.12
C TYR A 91 -10.34 1.31 9.01
N GLN A 92 -9.93 2.38 9.66
CA GLN A 92 -10.46 3.72 9.51
C GLN A 92 -9.45 4.56 8.74
N GLN A 93 -9.94 5.40 7.85
CA GLN A 93 -9.10 6.24 7.03
C GLN A 93 -9.67 7.65 6.96
N TYR A 94 -8.79 8.62 6.97
CA TYR A 94 -9.10 10.00 6.60
C TYR A 94 -8.19 10.40 5.44
N GLN A 95 -8.75 11.07 4.43
CA GLN A 95 -8.02 11.56 3.27
C GLN A 95 -8.29 13.03 3.03
N PHE A 96 -7.24 13.77 2.77
CA PHE A 96 -7.24 15.13 2.26
C PHE A 96 -6.61 15.12 0.87
N ALA A 97 -7.39 15.46 -0.16
CA ALA A 97 -6.95 15.54 -1.54
C ALA A 97 -7.26 16.93 -2.11
N PHE A 98 -6.30 17.53 -2.79
CA PHE A 98 -6.47 18.86 -3.39
C PHE A 98 -5.61 19.01 -4.64
N GLU A 99 -6.00 19.96 -5.46
CA GLU A 99 -5.25 20.36 -6.64
C GLU A 99 -4.62 21.73 -6.43
N HIS A 100 -3.41 21.90 -6.94
CA HIS A 100 -2.75 23.21 -7.06
C HIS A 100 -2.14 23.36 -8.46
N GLY A 101 -2.71 24.26 -9.24
CA GLY A 101 -2.46 24.32 -10.68
C GLY A 101 -2.94 23.05 -11.35
N ARG A 102 -2.02 22.33 -11.99
CA ARG A 102 -2.31 21.04 -12.66
C ARG A 102 -1.80 19.83 -11.85
N LYS A 103 -1.31 20.06 -10.63
CA LYS A 103 -0.77 19.03 -9.77
C LYS A 103 -1.84 18.57 -8.79
N GLU A 104 -1.93 17.25 -8.61
CA GLU A 104 -2.83 16.59 -7.67
C GLU A 104 -2.05 16.14 -6.44
N PHE A 105 -2.54 16.47 -5.25
CA PHE A 105 -1.93 16.13 -3.97
C PHE A 105 -2.89 15.29 -3.14
N SER A 106 -2.36 14.31 -2.43
CA SER A 106 -3.14 13.52 -1.48
C SER A 106 -2.33 13.26 -0.22
N ILE A 107 -2.98 13.44 0.94
CA ILE A 107 -2.48 13.06 2.25
C ILE A 107 -3.53 12.14 2.87
N ARG A 108 -3.10 11.02 3.46
CA ARG A 108 -4.00 10.03 4.06
C ARG A 108 -3.44 9.52 5.37
N GLY A 109 -4.27 9.59 6.41
CA GLY A 109 -4.07 8.86 7.65
C GLY A 109 -4.93 7.61 7.67
N ARG A 110 -4.39 6.46 8.09
CA ARG A 110 -5.13 5.21 8.27
C ARG A 110 -4.74 4.56 9.58
N PHE A 111 -5.74 4.04 10.27
CA PHE A 111 -5.58 3.23 11.47
C PHE A 111 -6.11 1.84 11.21
N GLU A 112 -5.32 0.81 11.51
CA GLU A 112 -5.64 -0.59 11.20
C GLU A 112 -5.66 -1.43 12.47
N GLN A 113 -6.73 -2.20 12.67
CA GLN A 113 -6.79 -3.34 13.59
C GLN A 113 -6.47 -4.60 12.78
N ARG A 114 -5.40 -5.28 13.17
CA ARG A 114 -4.84 -6.41 12.43
C ARG A 114 -5.05 -7.69 13.22
N PHE A 115 -5.63 -8.70 12.58
CA PHE A 115 -5.86 -10.04 13.09
C PHE A 115 -5.07 -11.01 12.22
N VAL A 116 -3.87 -11.36 12.65
CA VAL A 116 -2.96 -12.24 11.92
C VAL A 116 -3.13 -13.65 12.43
N LYS A 117 -3.45 -14.59 11.54
CA LYS A 117 -3.56 -16.01 11.85
C LYS A 117 -2.40 -16.76 11.22
N GLU A 118 -1.49 -17.21 12.07
CA GLU A 118 -0.43 -18.17 11.79
C GLU A 118 -0.75 -19.45 12.56
N LYS A 119 0.04 -19.82 13.56
CA LYS A 119 -0.28 -20.91 14.51
C LYS A 119 -1.34 -20.46 15.51
N GLU A 120 -1.25 -19.20 15.96
CA GLU A 120 -2.21 -18.58 16.87
C GLU A 120 -2.75 -17.28 16.24
N LEU A 121 -3.88 -16.80 16.78
CA LEU A 121 -4.45 -15.52 16.38
C LEU A 121 -3.74 -14.38 17.13
N ASN A 122 -3.01 -13.56 16.41
CA ASN A 122 -2.33 -12.38 16.92
C ASN A 122 -3.08 -11.11 16.56
N PHE A 123 -3.35 -10.27 17.57
CA PHE A 123 -3.94 -8.96 17.39
C PHE A 123 -2.86 -7.87 17.54
N SER A 124 -2.87 -6.89 16.64
CA SER A 124 -2.03 -5.69 16.73
C SER A 124 -2.73 -4.50 16.09
N GLN A 125 -2.24 -3.28 16.40
CA GLN A 125 -2.75 -2.06 15.78
C GLN A 125 -1.62 -1.29 15.13
N ARG A 126 -1.94 -0.67 13.97
CA ARG A 126 -0.98 0.04 13.15
C ARG A 126 -1.55 1.35 12.62
N ALA A 127 -0.79 2.43 12.75
CA ALA A 127 -1.06 3.69 12.09
C ALA A 127 -0.27 3.77 10.77
N ARG A 128 -0.84 4.44 9.76
CA ARG A 128 -0.18 4.69 8.48
C ARG A 128 -0.39 6.14 8.08
N VAL A 129 0.65 6.76 7.58
CA VAL A 129 0.62 8.10 7.00
C VAL A 129 1.15 8.00 5.57
N PHE A 130 0.37 8.51 4.64
CA PHE A 130 0.66 8.49 3.22
C PHE A 130 0.60 9.91 2.67
N ALA A 131 1.52 10.24 1.78
CA ALA A 131 1.50 11.46 0.99
C ALA A 131 1.85 11.16 -0.46
N SER A 132 1.21 11.85 -1.41
CA SER A 132 1.55 11.76 -2.83
C SER A 132 1.37 13.08 -3.56
N ILE A 133 2.14 13.23 -4.63
CA ILE A 133 2.00 14.24 -5.65
C ILE A 133 1.97 13.58 -7.02
N GLN A 134 1.05 14.05 -7.88
CA GLN A 134 0.95 13.64 -9.26
C GLN A 134 1.01 14.90 -10.14
N ALA A 135 1.95 14.96 -11.07
CA ALA A 135 2.24 16.12 -11.89
C ALA A 135 2.24 15.77 -13.38
N PRO A 136 1.41 16.40 -14.22
CA PRO A 136 1.41 16.16 -15.67
C PRO A 136 2.73 16.61 -16.29
N ILE A 137 3.28 15.77 -17.19
CA ILE A 137 4.50 16.05 -17.96
C ILE A 137 4.11 16.43 -19.39
N ALA A 138 3.32 15.56 -20.04
CA ALA A 138 2.82 15.74 -21.39
C ALA A 138 1.32 15.37 -21.39
N ALA A 139 0.47 16.34 -21.11
CA ALA A 139 -0.96 16.15 -20.96
C ALA A 139 -1.74 17.34 -21.51
N ASN A 140 -2.99 17.11 -21.87
CA ASN A 140 -3.92 18.15 -22.28
C ASN A 140 -4.16 19.18 -21.15
N LYS A 141 -4.76 20.34 -21.50
CA LYS A 141 -4.87 21.50 -20.60
C LYS A 141 -5.57 21.19 -19.27
N ASP A 142 -6.62 20.37 -19.30
CA ASP A 142 -7.44 19.99 -18.13
C ASP A 142 -6.96 18.72 -17.43
N PHE A 143 -5.81 18.19 -17.82
CA PHE A 143 -5.21 16.94 -17.33
C PHE A 143 -6.21 15.75 -17.30
N SER A 144 -7.11 15.71 -18.29
CA SER A 144 -8.00 14.57 -18.46
C SER A 144 -7.37 13.41 -19.24
N ARG A 145 -6.25 13.68 -19.94
CA ARG A 145 -5.48 12.68 -20.69
C ARG A 145 -4.01 13.10 -20.81
N GLY A 146 -3.09 12.13 -20.69
CA GLY A 146 -1.66 12.37 -20.93
C GLY A 146 -0.74 11.70 -19.94
N LEU A 147 0.54 11.94 -20.09
CA LEU A 147 1.60 11.41 -19.23
C LEU A 147 1.79 12.27 -17.98
N TYR A 148 2.09 11.61 -16.88
CA TYR A 148 2.40 12.25 -15.60
C TYR A 148 3.51 11.53 -14.83
N LEU A 149 4.15 12.27 -13.93
CA LEU A 149 5.00 11.72 -12.87
C LEU A 149 4.20 11.65 -11.57
N LYS A 150 4.43 10.58 -10.81
CA LYS A 150 3.89 10.41 -9.47
C LYS A 150 5.01 10.10 -8.50
N LEU A 151 5.03 10.80 -7.39
CA LEU A 151 5.84 10.50 -6.22
C LEU A 151 4.92 10.25 -5.04
N GLN A 152 5.22 9.25 -4.25
CA GLN A 152 4.50 8.99 -3.00
C GLN A 152 5.41 8.40 -1.95
N ASP A 153 5.02 8.56 -0.72
CA ASP A 153 5.61 7.85 0.41
C ASP A 153 4.54 7.41 1.39
N GLU A 154 4.76 6.26 2.00
CA GLU A 154 3.88 5.75 3.04
C GLU A 154 4.70 5.18 4.21
N LEU A 155 4.47 5.75 5.39
CA LEU A 155 5.05 5.36 6.66
C LEU A 155 4.06 4.52 7.46
N PHE A 156 4.55 3.44 8.07
CA PHE A 156 3.77 2.51 8.89
C PHE A 156 4.37 2.44 10.30
N LEU A 157 3.52 2.59 11.32
CA LEU A 157 3.91 2.61 12.71
C LEU A 157 3.05 1.65 13.52
N ASN A 158 3.68 0.70 14.22
CA ASN A 158 3.01 -0.16 15.17
C ASN A 158 2.64 0.64 16.41
N VAL A 159 1.35 0.71 16.74
CA VAL A 159 0.82 1.52 17.84
C VAL A 159 0.58 0.67 19.08
N GLN A 160 0.06 -0.55 18.87
CA GLN A 160 -0.24 -1.47 19.97
C GLN A 160 0.20 -2.88 19.61
N HIS A 161 0.67 -3.62 20.63
CA HIS A 161 1.15 -5.01 20.52
C HIS A 161 2.27 -5.18 19.47
N LYS A 162 3.21 -4.22 19.46
CA LYS A 162 4.38 -4.26 18.58
C LYS A 162 5.24 -5.52 18.81
N GLU A 163 5.26 -6.04 20.05
CA GLU A 163 5.96 -7.27 20.45
C GLU A 163 5.46 -8.52 19.72
N LYS A 164 4.22 -8.48 19.21
CA LYS A 164 3.62 -9.54 18.39
C LYS A 164 3.87 -9.37 16.89
N VAL A 165 4.62 -8.34 16.49
CA VAL A 165 4.95 -8.05 15.09
C VAL A 165 6.46 -8.07 14.90
N ASN A 166 7.16 -7.00 15.26
CA ASN A 166 8.61 -6.85 15.05
C ASN A 166 9.33 -6.20 16.25
N GLY A 167 8.64 -6.00 17.36
CA GLY A 167 9.18 -5.37 18.57
C GLY A 167 9.40 -3.85 18.48
N SER A 168 9.21 -3.24 17.32
CA SER A 168 9.52 -1.83 17.03
C SER A 168 8.26 -1.01 16.77
N ILE A 169 8.31 0.29 17.08
CA ILE A 169 7.29 1.26 16.65
C ILE A 169 7.35 1.43 15.13
N PHE A 170 8.54 1.58 14.55
CA PHE A 170 8.70 1.60 13.11
C PHE A 170 8.41 0.21 12.53
N ASP A 171 7.48 0.15 11.57
CA ASP A 171 7.13 -1.09 10.86
C ASP A 171 7.72 -1.07 9.45
N GLN A 172 7.36 -0.05 8.66
CA GLN A 172 7.75 0.00 7.25
C GLN A 172 7.78 1.45 6.75
N ASN A 173 8.56 1.66 5.66
CA ASN A 173 8.48 2.84 4.82
C ASN A 173 8.51 2.43 3.35
N ARG A 174 7.69 3.10 2.52
CA ARG A 174 7.47 2.71 1.12
C ARG A 174 7.48 3.91 0.17
N PRO A 175 8.63 4.57 -0.05
CA PRO A 175 8.77 5.55 -1.11
C PRO A 175 8.58 4.89 -2.50
N TYR A 176 7.85 5.59 -3.37
CA TYR A 176 7.49 5.14 -4.71
C TYR A 176 7.59 6.29 -5.71
N ALA A 177 8.14 5.99 -6.88
CA ALA A 177 8.19 6.90 -8.01
C ALA A 177 7.69 6.18 -9.27
N ALA A 178 6.81 6.82 -10.02
CA ALA A 178 6.18 6.22 -11.20
C ALA A 178 6.03 7.19 -12.36
N LEU A 179 6.04 6.62 -13.55
CA LEU A 179 5.50 7.21 -14.76
C LEU A 179 4.09 6.66 -14.98
N GLY A 180 3.13 7.55 -15.16
CA GLY A 180 1.74 7.19 -15.40
C GLY A 180 1.21 7.74 -16.71
N PHE A 181 0.19 7.09 -17.22
CA PHE A 181 -0.61 7.51 -18.36
C PHE A 181 -2.08 7.54 -17.97
N ARG A 182 -2.64 8.75 -17.94
CA ARG A 182 -4.09 8.97 -17.82
C ARG A 182 -4.73 8.79 -19.18
N ALA A 183 -5.47 7.69 -19.36
CA ALA A 183 -6.21 7.44 -20.59
C ALA A 183 -7.50 8.26 -20.66
N SER A 184 -8.12 8.50 -19.48
CA SER A 184 -9.29 9.36 -19.28
C SER A 184 -9.39 9.76 -17.80
N LYS A 185 -10.34 10.63 -17.43
CA LYS A 185 -10.65 10.92 -16.01
C LYS A 185 -11.09 9.70 -15.21
N LYS A 186 -11.38 8.59 -15.88
CA LYS A 186 -11.84 7.34 -15.27
C LYS A 186 -10.80 6.22 -15.25
N LEU A 187 -9.66 6.38 -15.95
CA LEU A 187 -8.71 5.28 -16.14
C LEU A 187 -7.28 5.80 -16.22
N ASP A 188 -6.46 5.37 -15.25
CA ASP A 188 -5.03 5.63 -15.19
C ASP A 188 -4.26 4.30 -15.18
N PHE A 189 -3.11 4.30 -15.86
CA PHE A 189 -2.10 3.24 -15.81
C PHE A 189 -0.80 3.81 -15.27
N GLU A 190 -0.13 3.11 -14.35
CA GLU A 190 1.16 3.51 -13.82
C GLU A 190 2.14 2.35 -13.85
N THR A 191 3.40 2.64 -14.11
CA THR A 191 4.52 1.75 -13.86
C THR A 191 5.56 2.49 -13.04
N GLY A 192 6.09 1.86 -11.99
CA GLY A 192 6.98 2.56 -11.11
C GLY A 192 7.80 1.63 -10.23
N TYR A 193 8.73 2.26 -9.55
CA TYR A 193 9.65 1.64 -8.63
C TYR A 193 9.27 2.02 -7.20
N LEU A 194 9.14 1.00 -6.33
CA LEU A 194 8.88 1.13 -4.91
C LEU A 194 10.05 0.51 -4.14
N ARG A 195 10.65 1.28 -3.26
CA ARG A 195 11.58 0.78 -2.27
C ARG A 195 10.82 0.48 -0.99
N TRP A 196 10.74 -0.78 -0.60
CA TRP A 196 10.06 -1.20 0.62
C TRP A 196 11.11 -1.50 1.70
N LEU A 197 11.22 -0.61 2.68
CA LEU A 197 11.99 -0.79 3.89
C LEU A 197 11.06 -1.38 4.95
N GLN A 198 11.41 -2.53 5.51
CA GLN A 198 10.64 -3.22 6.55
C GLN A 198 11.53 -3.57 7.72
N ARG A 199 11.08 -3.27 8.93
CA ARG A 199 11.65 -3.79 10.16
C ARG A 199 11.07 -5.17 10.42
N GLU A 200 11.91 -6.18 10.54
CA GLU A 200 11.55 -7.52 10.97
C GLU A 200 12.15 -7.81 12.36
N SER A 201 11.71 -8.87 13.03
CA SER A 201 12.18 -9.21 14.38
C SER A 201 13.68 -9.49 14.45
N ASP A 202 14.25 -9.94 13.35
CA ASP A 202 15.64 -10.36 13.23
C ASP A 202 16.52 -9.44 12.39
N GLY A 203 16.00 -8.28 11.96
CA GLY A 203 16.75 -7.25 11.22
C GLY A 203 15.90 -6.44 10.25
N ASP A 204 16.55 -5.61 9.45
CA ASP A 204 15.91 -4.80 8.44
C ASP A 204 15.99 -5.49 7.07
N VAL A 205 14.85 -5.50 6.36
CA VAL A 205 14.77 -6.02 4.99
C VAL A 205 14.45 -4.87 4.05
N THR A 206 15.20 -4.77 2.95
CA THR A 206 14.91 -3.86 1.85
C THR A 206 14.46 -4.65 0.65
N ARG A 207 13.26 -4.32 0.14
CA ARG A 207 12.73 -4.91 -1.09
C ARG A 207 12.63 -3.88 -2.19
N HIS A 208 13.11 -4.25 -3.37
CA HIS A 208 13.01 -3.47 -4.60
C HIS A 208 11.86 -4.01 -5.43
N ILE A 209 10.82 -3.22 -5.60
CA ILE A 209 9.56 -3.66 -6.21
C ILE A 209 9.29 -2.86 -7.48
N MET A 210 9.12 -3.56 -8.60
CA MET A 210 8.49 -3.01 -9.78
C MET A 210 6.98 -3.12 -9.62
N GLN A 211 6.27 -2.00 -9.69
CA GLN A 211 4.83 -1.96 -9.48
C GLN A 211 4.10 -1.49 -10.74
N PHE A 212 3.07 -2.24 -11.12
CA PHE A 212 2.09 -1.84 -12.14
C PHE A 212 0.76 -1.53 -11.44
N VAL A 213 0.19 -0.38 -11.77
CA VAL A 213 -1.07 0.08 -11.19
C VAL A 213 -2.08 0.38 -12.29
N ILE A 214 -3.30 -0.09 -12.08
CA ILE A 214 -4.48 0.27 -12.87
C ILE A 214 -5.45 0.92 -11.90
N THR A 215 -5.83 2.18 -12.16
CA THR A 215 -6.80 2.90 -11.33
C THR A 215 -8.03 3.23 -12.17
N THR A 216 -9.20 2.89 -11.64
CA THR A 216 -10.49 3.16 -12.28
C THR A 216 -11.41 3.95 -11.33
N ASN A 217 -12.15 4.92 -11.89
CA ASN A 217 -13.08 5.80 -11.16
C ASN A 217 -14.40 5.93 -11.96
N PHE A 218 -15.50 5.45 -11.39
CA PHE A 218 -16.82 5.45 -12.03
C PHE A 218 -17.92 6.02 -11.13
#